data_8079ff2ed510b876089a33829dc2743c
#
_entry.id   8079ff2ed510b876089a33829dc2743c
#
_cell.length_a   1.000
_cell.length_b   1.000
_cell.length_c   1.000
_cell.angle_alpha   90.00
_cell.angle_beta   90.00
_cell.angle_gamma   90.00
#
_symmetry.space_group_name_H-M   'P 1'
#
loop_
_entity.id
_entity.type
_entity.pdbx_description
1 polymer ?
#
loop_
_entity_poly.entity_id
_entity_poly.type
_entity_poly.pdbx_seq_one_letter_code
_entity_poly.pdbx_strand_id
1 'polypeptide(L)'
;MANCTQCGRKLPAFSFQKICEWCVRHEAAKRGEEPEDAIQSVMPVPWAAGDSSSVIVTQAFFGINIAVFAAMALQGIAMDPNSQQLIHWGANYGPLTLGDQPWRLLTSTFVHIGLLHIFFNMWCLWDLGAMCESLYGHWTFAAVYLISGVAASLTSVWWRPVGVSAGASGAIFGIVGALIASHYLGEFSAPGFAVRSRLRSVVTFAGYALLFGAVSGRTDNAAHIGGLVTGLIFGALIARGAPERDALPRIVVVLCVGLVVLGAAAWLHRSRSYLIHAQRGDALVNENKPDEGAAELQLSIRQRPDYLPAHFGLAHAYFDKGQFSEAEAELNRVLQLQPSHAGARYELGMVYLHQRRIAEAKGEFTELLRTDKNDAYAHFGLGMALAAEENHQGALEEFKTAAQTQPDFSSAFYKIGLEETKLKQYDEAIADFRKQVENWGDDYATETALADAYQAKGMLGEA
;
A
#
# COMPACT_ATOMS: atom_id res chain seq x y z
N MET A 1 13.32 34.49 -28.81
CA MET A 1 13.31 33.62 -30.01
C MET A 1 14.75 33.47 -30.47
N ALA A 2 15.19 32.24 -30.68
CA ALA A 2 16.56 32.00 -31.17
C ALA A 2 16.62 32.15 -32.68
N ASN A 3 17.76 32.63 -33.21
CA ASN A 3 18.01 32.71 -34.63
C ASN A 3 18.94 31.57 -35.07
N CYS A 4 18.78 31.08 -36.29
CA CYS A 4 19.66 30.11 -36.91
C CYS A 4 21.10 30.63 -36.94
N THR A 5 22.06 29.86 -36.45
CA THR A 5 23.48 30.28 -36.37
C THR A 5 24.16 30.35 -37.72
N GLN A 6 23.60 29.73 -38.76
CA GLN A 6 24.16 29.76 -40.13
C GLN A 6 23.58 30.88 -41.01
N CYS A 7 22.27 31.14 -40.98
CA CYS A 7 21.62 32.06 -41.91
C CYS A 7 20.85 33.20 -41.21
N GLY A 8 20.83 33.27 -39.89
CA GLY A 8 20.16 34.33 -39.13
C GLY A 8 18.62 34.25 -39.11
N ARG A 9 17.98 33.32 -39.79
CA ARG A 9 16.52 33.19 -39.81
C ARG A 9 16.00 32.86 -38.42
N LYS A 10 14.82 33.41 -38.08
CA LYS A 10 14.13 33.09 -36.83
C LYS A 10 13.76 31.62 -36.81
N LEU A 11 14.11 30.95 -35.74
CA LEU A 11 13.70 29.57 -35.45
C LEU A 11 12.31 29.60 -34.84
N PRO A 12 11.51 28.51 -34.99
CA PRO A 12 10.19 28.39 -34.38
C PRO A 12 10.26 28.67 -32.86
N ALA A 13 9.18 29.20 -32.30
CA ALA A 13 9.07 29.40 -30.86
C ALA A 13 9.26 28.06 -30.14
N PHE A 14 10.11 28.03 -29.12
CA PHE A 14 10.54 26.81 -28.41
C PHE A 14 11.39 25.83 -29.23
N SER A 15 11.91 26.21 -30.40
CA SER A 15 12.90 25.42 -31.14
C SER A 15 14.25 25.46 -30.41
N PHE A 16 14.79 24.29 -30.12
CA PHE A 16 16.14 24.12 -29.56
C PHE A 16 17.21 23.92 -30.65
N GLN A 17 16.81 24.00 -31.92
CA GLN A 17 17.73 23.92 -33.06
C GLN A 17 18.57 25.18 -33.13
N LYS A 18 19.88 25.03 -33.33
CA LYS A 18 20.78 26.14 -33.63
C LYS A 18 20.81 26.46 -35.13
N ILE A 19 20.40 25.52 -35.98
CA ILE A 19 20.41 25.61 -37.44
C ILE A 19 19.00 25.36 -37.95
N CYS A 20 18.49 26.18 -38.88
CA CYS A 20 17.14 25.97 -39.43
C CYS A 20 17.11 24.82 -40.49
N GLU A 21 15.97 24.24 -40.67
CA GLU A 21 15.74 23.15 -41.63
C GLU A 21 16.21 23.48 -43.04
N TRP A 22 16.06 24.73 -43.46
CA TRP A 22 16.54 25.19 -44.77
C TRP A 22 18.06 25.09 -44.90
N CYS A 23 18.83 25.45 -43.84
CA CYS A 23 20.28 25.32 -43.88
C CYS A 23 20.72 23.87 -43.91
N VAL A 24 20.03 22.97 -43.18
CA VAL A 24 20.31 21.55 -43.18
C VAL A 24 20.10 20.96 -44.62
N ARG A 25 18.99 21.29 -45.25
CA ARG A 25 18.68 20.87 -46.66
C ARG A 25 19.70 21.44 -47.65
N HIS A 26 20.13 22.68 -47.47
CA HIS A 26 21.05 23.31 -48.37
C HIS A 26 22.49 22.76 -48.27
N GLU A 27 22.94 22.42 -47.06
CA GLU A 27 24.21 21.76 -46.84
C GLU A 27 24.19 20.27 -47.38
N ALA A 28 23.09 19.56 -47.20
CA ALA A 28 22.92 18.23 -47.76
C ALA A 28 22.94 18.23 -49.28
N ALA A 29 22.22 19.17 -49.91
CA ALA A 29 22.23 19.32 -51.36
C ALA A 29 23.64 19.67 -51.92
N LYS A 30 24.46 20.44 -51.18
CA LYS A 30 25.85 20.72 -51.53
C LYS A 30 26.73 19.44 -51.46
N ARG A 31 26.41 18.48 -50.64
CA ARG A 31 27.11 17.21 -50.51
C ARG A 31 26.59 16.12 -51.44
N GLY A 32 25.54 16.42 -52.26
CA GLY A 32 24.93 15.47 -53.17
C GLY A 32 24.07 14.42 -52.46
N GLU A 33 23.65 14.71 -51.20
CA GLU A 33 22.73 13.88 -50.44
C GLU A 33 21.29 14.26 -50.76
N GLU A 34 20.39 13.28 -50.89
CA GLU A 34 18.97 13.56 -50.99
C GLU A 34 18.49 14.35 -49.76
N PRO A 35 17.71 15.45 -49.95
CA PRO A 35 17.27 16.31 -48.84
C PRO A 35 16.45 15.60 -47.77
N GLU A 36 15.76 14.52 -48.16
CA GLU A 36 14.96 13.69 -47.24
C GLU A 36 15.86 12.80 -46.36
N ASP A 37 16.93 12.26 -46.93
CA ASP A 37 17.92 11.43 -46.16
C ASP A 37 18.70 12.30 -45.17
N ALA A 38 19.00 13.55 -45.51
CA ALA A 38 19.67 14.50 -44.63
C ALA A 38 18.76 14.94 -43.46
N ILE A 39 17.44 15.02 -43.65
CA ILE A 39 16.48 15.31 -42.59
C ILE A 39 16.26 14.06 -41.75
N GLN A 40 16.22 12.87 -42.31
CA GLN A 40 16.17 11.60 -41.59
C GLN A 40 17.47 11.37 -40.79
N SER A 41 18.64 11.74 -41.34
CA SER A 41 19.91 11.64 -40.57
C SER A 41 20.00 12.63 -39.39
N VAL A 42 19.30 13.77 -39.48
CA VAL A 42 19.18 14.76 -38.40
C VAL A 42 18.02 14.42 -37.44
N MET A 43 17.10 13.59 -37.88
CA MET A 43 15.97 13.06 -37.10
C MET A 43 15.87 11.53 -37.21
N PRO A 44 16.84 10.75 -36.77
CA PRO A 44 16.55 9.35 -36.60
C PRO A 44 15.58 9.24 -35.42
N VAL A 45 14.33 8.95 -35.74
CA VAL A 45 13.37 8.45 -34.77
C VAL A 45 13.64 6.96 -34.69
N PRO A 46 14.44 6.46 -33.73
CA PRO A 46 14.93 5.08 -33.73
C PRO A 46 13.83 4.01 -33.80
N TRP A 47 12.58 4.37 -33.48
CA TRP A 47 11.44 3.44 -33.54
C TRP A 47 10.56 3.60 -34.81
N ALA A 48 10.80 4.60 -35.63
CA ALA A 48 10.03 4.80 -36.90
C ALA A 48 10.68 4.19 -38.12
N ALA A 49 11.92 3.76 -38.02
CA ALA A 49 12.73 3.31 -39.16
C ALA A 49 13.49 2.00 -38.94
N GLY A 50 12.99 1.06 -38.16
CA GLY A 50 13.67 -0.21 -37.98
C GLY A 50 12.81 -1.23 -37.26
N ASP A 51 12.67 -2.38 -37.89
CA ASP A 51 12.18 -3.63 -37.32
C ASP A 51 11.24 -3.51 -36.13
N SER A 52 9.95 -3.59 -36.37
CA SER A 52 8.91 -3.69 -35.35
C SER A 52 9.00 -4.96 -34.49
N SER A 53 10.06 -5.72 -34.62
CA SER A 53 10.35 -6.94 -33.87
C SER A 53 11.04 -6.70 -32.52
N SER A 54 11.38 -5.45 -32.16
CA SER A 54 12.41 -5.22 -31.15
C SER A 54 11.95 -4.70 -29.78
N VAL A 55 10.66 -4.62 -29.46
CA VAL A 55 10.16 -4.15 -28.14
C VAL A 55 9.30 -5.19 -27.43
N ILE A 56 9.69 -6.45 -27.57
CA ILE A 56 8.94 -7.62 -27.08
C ILE A 56 8.77 -7.58 -25.54
N VAL A 57 9.79 -7.15 -24.82
CA VAL A 57 9.76 -7.13 -23.35
C VAL A 57 8.86 -6.00 -22.84
N THR A 58 8.90 -4.83 -23.49
CA THR A 58 7.97 -3.72 -23.20
C THR A 58 6.52 -4.17 -23.42
N GLN A 59 6.25 -4.85 -24.55
CA GLN A 59 4.91 -5.38 -24.87
C GLN A 59 4.48 -6.44 -23.85
N ALA A 60 5.39 -7.32 -23.43
CA ALA A 60 5.11 -8.35 -22.42
C ALA A 60 4.76 -7.71 -21.06
N PHE A 61 5.56 -6.75 -20.57
CA PHE A 61 5.26 -6.06 -19.31
C PHE A 61 3.97 -5.25 -19.40
N PHE A 62 3.72 -4.58 -20.52
CA PHE A 62 2.46 -3.89 -20.78
C PHE A 62 1.27 -4.87 -20.70
N GLY A 63 1.36 -5.99 -21.41
CA GLY A 63 0.30 -7.02 -21.43
C GLY A 63 0.05 -7.63 -20.04
N ILE A 64 1.10 -7.93 -19.26
CA ILE A 64 0.97 -8.46 -17.90
C ILE A 64 0.21 -7.45 -17.00
N ASN A 65 0.57 -6.17 -17.02
CA ASN A 65 -0.08 -5.13 -16.23
C ASN A 65 -1.58 -5.01 -16.59
N ILE A 66 -1.89 -4.99 -17.89
CA ILE A 66 -3.30 -4.95 -18.35
C ILE A 66 -4.05 -6.22 -17.94
N ALA A 67 -3.45 -7.41 -18.08
CA ALA A 67 -4.08 -8.66 -17.70
C ALA A 67 -4.40 -8.74 -16.19
N VAL A 68 -3.47 -8.34 -15.33
CA VAL A 68 -3.68 -8.27 -13.88
C VAL A 68 -4.80 -7.29 -13.55
N PHE A 69 -4.79 -6.08 -14.14
CA PHE A 69 -5.82 -5.07 -13.89
C PHE A 69 -7.20 -5.55 -14.37
N ALA A 70 -7.27 -6.19 -15.56
CA ALA A 70 -8.52 -6.76 -16.08
C ALA A 70 -9.06 -7.86 -15.16
N ALA A 71 -8.18 -8.72 -14.63
CA ALA A 71 -8.58 -9.76 -13.66
C ALA A 71 -9.12 -9.16 -12.35
N MET A 72 -8.51 -8.07 -11.84
CA MET A 72 -9.05 -7.30 -10.71
C MET A 72 -10.40 -6.67 -11.03
N ALA A 73 -10.56 -6.13 -12.25
CA ALA A 73 -11.81 -5.52 -12.71
C ALA A 73 -12.96 -6.54 -12.81
N LEU A 74 -12.69 -7.75 -13.27
CA LEU A 74 -13.67 -8.83 -13.32
C LEU A 74 -14.18 -9.24 -11.93
N GLN A 75 -13.40 -9.01 -10.87
CA GLN A 75 -13.80 -9.20 -9.49
C GLN A 75 -14.44 -7.93 -8.85
N GLY A 76 -14.64 -6.86 -9.63
CA GLY A 76 -15.25 -5.62 -9.16
C GLY A 76 -14.36 -4.74 -8.28
N ILE A 77 -13.06 -5.05 -8.14
CA ILE A 77 -12.16 -4.39 -7.16
C ILE A 77 -11.12 -3.44 -7.80
N ALA A 78 -11.04 -3.35 -9.12
CA ALA A 78 -9.98 -2.57 -9.77
C ALA A 78 -10.10 -1.05 -9.61
N MET A 79 -11.31 -0.52 -9.40
CA MET A 79 -11.56 0.92 -9.41
C MET A 79 -11.20 1.60 -8.11
N ASP A 80 -11.55 0.98 -6.98
CA ASP A 80 -11.28 1.51 -5.63
C ASP A 80 -11.05 0.35 -4.64
N PRO A 81 -9.94 -0.40 -4.79
CA PRO A 81 -9.64 -1.52 -3.91
C PRO A 81 -9.22 -1.03 -2.52
N ASN A 82 -9.74 -1.69 -1.49
CA ASN A 82 -9.23 -1.50 -0.15
C ASN A 82 -7.85 -2.17 0.05
N SER A 83 -7.19 -1.86 1.18
CA SER A 83 -5.84 -2.37 1.47
C SER A 83 -5.77 -3.90 1.51
N GLN A 84 -6.78 -4.58 2.04
CA GLN A 84 -6.79 -6.04 2.12
C GLN A 84 -6.92 -6.68 0.74
N GLN A 85 -7.77 -6.13 -0.12
CA GLN A 85 -7.91 -6.57 -1.51
C GLN A 85 -6.59 -6.40 -2.29
N LEU A 86 -5.90 -5.26 -2.10
CA LEU A 86 -4.58 -5.04 -2.71
C LEU A 86 -3.55 -6.06 -2.21
N ILE A 87 -3.51 -6.31 -0.90
CA ILE A 87 -2.63 -7.32 -0.31
C ILE A 87 -2.94 -8.71 -0.87
N HIS A 88 -4.21 -9.06 -1.01
CA HIS A 88 -4.63 -10.33 -1.63
C HIS A 88 -4.09 -10.48 -3.06
N TRP A 89 -4.09 -9.40 -3.84
CA TRP A 89 -3.59 -9.37 -5.21
C TRP A 89 -2.06 -9.22 -5.34
N GLY A 90 -1.34 -9.22 -4.25
CA GLY A 90 0.13 -9.23 -4.26
C GLY A 90 0.78 -7.86 -4.15
N ALA A 91 0.05 -6.85 -3.63
CA ALA A 91 0.66 -5.57 -3.29
C ALA A 91 1.73 -5.73 -2.19
N ASN A 92 2.67 -4.81 -2.18
CA ASN A 92 3.76 -4.75 -1.21
C ASN A 92 3.20 -4.30 0.15
N TYR A 93 3.43 -5.11 1.19
CA TYR A 93 3.10 -4.83 2.59
C TYR A 93 4.19 -5.40 3.48
N GLY A 94 4.91 -4.53 4.20
CA GLY A 94 6.16 -4.89 4.86
C GLY A 94 6.13 -6.14 5.72
N PRO A 95 5.17 -6.34 6.63
CA PRO A 95 5.12 -7.55 7.48
C PRO A 95 5.08 -8.86 6.69
N LEU A 96 4.28 -8.93 5.62
CA LEU A 96 4.20 -10.10 4.75
C LEU A 96 5.38 -10.19 3.78
N THR A 97 5.76 -9.05 3.19
CA THR A 97 6.83 -8.97 2.19
C THR A 97 8.20 -9.33 2.77
N LEU A 98 8.46 -8.90 4.00
CA LEU A 98 9.70 -9.25 4.72
C LEU A 98 9.60 -10.62 5.38
N GLY A 99 8.40 -11.14 5.61
CA GLY A 99 8.14 -12.45 6.19
C GLY A 99 8.26 -13.58 5.17
N ASP A 100 7.17 -14.29 4.99
CA ASP A 100 7.06 -15.50 4.17
C ASP A 100 6.66 -15.24 2.70
N GLN A 101 6.40 -13.99 2.32
CA GLN A 101 5.89 -13.62 1.00
C GLN A 101 6.81 -12.61 0.27
N PRO A 102 8.14 -12.88 0.13
CA PRO A 102 9.08 -11.95 -0.50
C PRO A 102 8.80 -11.71 -2.00
N TRP A 103 8.02 -12.58 -2.63
CA TRP A 103 7.56 -12.41 -4.01
C TRP A 103 6.73 -11.12 -4.22
N ARG A 104 6.17 -10.54 -3.16
CA ARG A 104 5.45 -9.26 -3.18
C ARG A 104 6.33 -8.09 -3.59
N LEU A 105 7.64 -8.15 -3.38
CA LEU A 105 8.58 -7.16 -3.89
C LEU A 105 8.50 -7.00 -5.41
N LEU A 106 8.17 -8.08 -6.11
CA LEU A 106 8.03 -8.10 -7.56
C LEU A 106 6.59 -7.92 -8.01
N THR A 107 5.64 -8.68 -7.44
CA THR A 107 4.24 -8.69 -7.92
C THR A 107 3.54 -7.37 -7.72
N SER A 108 3.92 -6.60 -6.68
CA SER A 108 3.38 -5.26 -6.44
C SER A 108 3.59 -4.30 -7.62
N THR A 109 4.61 -4.54 -8.44
CA THR A 109 4.88 -3.76 -9.67
C THR A 109 3.80 -3.91 -10.73
N PHE A 110 3.00 -4.99 -10.66
CA PHE A 110 1.96 -5.30 -11.65
C PHE A 110 0.53 -5.03 -11.15
N VAL A 111 0.35 -4.71 -9.86
CA VAL A 111 -0.95 -4.39 -9.26
C VAL A 111 -1.22 -2.89 -9.40
N HIS A 112 -2.43 -2.48 -9.81
CA HIS A 112 -2.78 -1.07 -10.02
C HIS A 112 -4.10 -0.69 -9.37
N ILE A 113 -4.22 0.59 -8.97
CA ILE A 113 -5.35 1.18 -8.27
C ILE A 113 -6.05 2.19 -9.18
N GLY A 114 -7.19 1.80 -9.75
CA GLY A 114 -8.01 2.69 -10.58
C GLY A 114 -7.47 2.94 -12.00
N LEU A 115 -8.36 3.38 -12.88
CA LEU A 115 -8.08 3.56 -14.32
C LEU A 115 -7.00 4.60 -14.61
N LEU A 116 -6.99 5.73 -13.90
CA LEU A 116 -6.01 6.78 -14.17
C LEU A 116 -4.59 6.32 -13.80
N HIS A 117 -4.45 5.55 -12.72
CA HIS A 117 -3.14 5.05 -12.29
C HIS A 117 -2.55 4.08 -13.32
N ILE A 118 -3.32 3.09 -13.78
CA ILE A 118 -2.83 2.16 -14.80
C ILE A 118 -2.62 2.88 -16.15
N PHE A 119 -3.50 3.79 -16.55
CA PHE A 119 -3.37 4.53 -17.81
C PHE A 119 -2.04 5.29 -17.89
N PHE A 120 -1.69 6.08 -16.87
CA PHE A 120 -0.44 6.83 -16.88
C PHE A 120 0.79 5.93 -16.79
N ASN A 121 0.74 4.86 -16.00
CA ASN A 121 1.84 3.89 -15.95
C ASN A 121 2.04 3.21 -17.31
N MET A 122 0.98 2.77 -17.96
CA MET A 122 1.07 2.10 -19.26
C MET A 122 1.51 3.05 -20.37
N TRP A 123 1.07 4.30 -20.34
CA TRP A 123 1.57 5.31 -21.28
C TRP A 123 3.07 5.52 -21.12
N CYS A 124 3.54 5.73 -19.87
CA CYS A 124 4.99 5.89 -19.62
C CYS A 124 5.77 4.63 -19.96
N LEU A 125 5.27 3.45 -19.61
CA LEU A 125 5.93 2.17 -19.92
C LEU A 125 6.04 1.97 -21.44
N TRP A 126 4.99 2.30 -22.20
CA TRP A 126 5.02 2.16 -23.66
C TRP A 126 6.07 3.07 -24.30
N ASP A 127 6.10 4.35 -23.95
CA ASP A 127 7.01 5.34 -24.55
C ASP A 127 8.45 5.14 -24.07
N LEU A 128 8.68 5.10 -22.74
CA LEU A 128 10.01 5.02 -22.15
C LEU A 128 10.59 3.61 -22.17
N GLY A 129 9.74 2.59 -22.00
CA GLY A 129 10.14 1.20 -22.08
C GLY A 129 10.64 0.85 -23.45
N ALA A 130 9.90 1.22 -24.51
CA ALA A 130 10.32 1.00 -25.88
C ALA A 130 11.66 1.69 -26.20
N MET A 131 11.85 2.94 -25.73
CA MET A 131 13.10 3.65 -25.88
C MET A 131 14.25 2.96 -25.13
N CYS A 132 14.04 2.57 -23.89
CA CYS A 132 15.03 1.91 -23.06
C CYS A 132 15.41 0.53 -23.64
N GLU A 133 14.42 -0.28 -24.06
CA GLU A 133 14.63 -1.59 -24.66
C GLU A 133 15.42 -1.51 -25.97
N SER A 134 15.13 -0.51 -26.82
CA SER A 134 15.87 -0.28 -28.06
C SER A 134 17.33 0.12 -27.80
N LEU A 135 17.60 0.83 -26.71
CA LEU A 135 18.95 1.30 -26.35
C LEU A 135 19.77 0.21 -25.65
N TYR A 136 19.19 -0.48 -24.67
CA TYR A 136 19.90 -1.44 -23.84
C TYR A 136 19.78 -2.90 -24.33
N GLY A 137 18.81 -3.18 -25.20
CA GLY A 137 18.42 -4.55 -25.58
C GLY A 137 17.48 -5.19 -24.56
N HIS A 138 16.84 -6.28 -24.97
CA HIS A 138 15.75 -6.94 -24.23
C HIS A 138 16.12 -7.33 -22.80
N TRP A 139 17.23 -8.03 -22.62
CA TRP A 139 17.64 -8.58 -21.32
C TRP A 139 18.06 -7.50 -20.32
N THR A 140 18.83 -6.52 -20.77
CA THR A 140 19.27 -5.41 -19.92
C THR A 140 18.09 -4.54 -19.51
N PHE A 141 17.19 -4.24 -20.45
CA PHE A 141 15.94 -3.52 -20.14
C PHE A 141 15.06 -4.27 -19.13
N ALA A 142 14.86 -5.60 -19.35
CA ALA A 142 14.12 -6.42 -18.39
C ALA A 142 14.75 -6.36 -16.99
N ALA A 143 16.08 -6.46 -16.89
CA ALA A 143 16.78 -6.37 -15.63
C ALA A 143 16.62 -4.98 -14.96
N VAL A 144 16.76 -3.89 -15.71
CA VAL A 144 16.55 -2.53 -15.21
C VAL A 144 15.15 -2.38 -14.65
N TYR A 145 14.12 -2.81 -15.38
CA TYR A 145 12.73 -2.72 -14.95
C TYR A 145 12.47 -3.51 -13.67
N LEU A 146 12.81 -4.80 -13.67
CA LEU A 146 12.50 -5.71 -12.56
C LEU A 146 13.31 -5.39 -11.30
N ILE A 147 14.62 -5.16 -11.41
CA ILE A 147 15.46 -4.89 -10.25
C ILE A 147 15.16 -3.51 -9.66
N SER A 148 14.88 -2.50 -10.50
CA SER A 148 14.46 -1.19 -10.01
C SER A 148 13.07 -1.25 -9.36
N GLY A 149 12.15 -2.08 -9.87
CA GLY A 149 10.85 -2.34 -9.25
C GLY A 149 11.00 -2.98 -7.86
N VAL A 150 11.85 -3.99 -7.73
CA VAL A 150 12.18 -4.61 -6.43
C VAL A 150 12.82 -3.60 -5.47
N ALA A 151 13.80 -2.82 -5.93
CA ALA A 151 14.46 -1.79 -5.13
C ALA A 151 13.47 -0.70 -4.68
N ALA A 152 12.54 -0.30 -5.55
CA ALA A 152 11.45 0.61 -5.23
C ALA A 152 10.57 0.05 -4.12
N SER A 153 10.16 -1.22 -4.23
CA SER A 153 9.37 -1.92 -3.23
C SER A 153 10.09 -2.01 -1.88
N LEU A 154 11.40 -2.29 -1.87
CA LEU A 154 12.22 -2.29 -0.65
C LEU A 154 12.31 -0.90 -0.01
N THR A 155 12.48 0.15 -0.83
CA THR A 155 12.53 1.54 -0.34
C THR A 155 11.20 1.97 0.26
N SER A 156 10.08 1.55 -0.36
CA SER A 156 8.73 1.73 0.18
C SER A 156 8.58 1.10 1.57
N VAL A 157 8.92 -0.17 1.71
CA VAL A 157 8.88 -0.89 3.00
C VAL A 157 9.83 -0.28 4.03
N TRP A 158 11.01 0.18 3.61
CA TRP A 158 11.93 0.87 4.51
C TRP A 158 11.33 2.17 5.06
N TRP A 159 10.65 2.93 4.22
CA TRP A 159 10.05 4.23 4.58
C TRP A 159 8.71 4.08 5.32
N ARG A 160 7.82 3.25 4.80
CA ARG A 160 6.48 2.97 5.35
C ARG A 160 6.28 1.47 5.55
N PRO A 161 6.81 0.89 6.61
CA PRO A 161 6.84 -0.56 6.77
C PRO A 161 5.46 -1.23 6.84
N VAL A 162 4.43 -0.52 7.30
CA VAL A 162 3.04 -1.01 7.36
C VAL A 162 2.13 -0.38 6.29
N GLY A 163 2.71 0.34 5.35
CA GLY A 163 1.98 0.90 4.21
C GLY A 163 1.78 -0.14 3.10
N VAL A 164 0.65 -0.08 2.41
CA VAL A 164 0.41 -0.86 1.20
C VAL A 164 0.88 -0.07 -0.01
N SER A 165 1.70 -0.68 -0.87
CA SER A 165 2.25 -0.07 -2.09
C SER A 165 2.04 -0.98 -3.30
N ALA A 166 1.62 -0.39 -4.42
CA ALA A 166 1.33 -1.09 -5.67
C ALA A 166 1.49 -0.14 -6.87
N GLY A 167 1.97 -0.68 -7.99
CA GLY A 167 2.09 0.02 -9.27
C GLY A 167 3.44 -0.14 -9.95
N ALA A 168 3.43 -0.06 -11.27
CA ALA A 168 4.62 -0.13 -12.12
C ALA A 168 5.53 1.12 -11.97
N SER A 169 5.05 2.17 -11.33
CA SER A 169 5.71 3.49 -11.31
C SER A 169 7.14 3.44 -10.77
N GLY A 170 7.43 2.65 -9.73
CA GLY A 170 8.77 2.47 -9.20
C GLY A 170 9.75 1.91 -10.25
N ALA A 171 9.35 0.90 -11.01
CA ALA A 171 10.13 0.35 -12.12
C ALA A 171 10.29 1.34 -13.27
N ILE A 172 9.22 2.11 -13.59
CA ILE A 172 9.25 3.17 -14.61
C ILE A 172 10.22 4.29 -14.21
N PHE A 173 10.24 4.70 -12.95
CA PHE A 173 11.25 5.63 -12.44
C PHE A 173 12.68 5.07 -12.55
N GLY A 174 12.83 3.74 -12.44
CA GLY A 174 14.10 3.05 -12.76
C GLY A 174 14.53 3.24 -14.21
N ILE A 175 13.60 3.06 -15.16
CA ILE A 175 13.84 3.35 -16.59
C ILE A 175 14.27 4.82 -16.77
N VAL A 176 13.54 5.75 -16.16
CA VAL A 176 13.86 7.19 -16.19
C VAL A 176 15.28 7.45 -15.71
N GLY A 177 15.65 6.89 -14.55
CA GLY A 177 17.00 7.02 -13.98
C GLY A 177 18.08 6.49 -14.91
N ALA A 178 17.89 5.30 -15.48
CA ALA A 178 18.83 4.69 -16.41
C ALA A 178 19.05 5.56 -17.67
N LEU A 179 17.97 6.04 -18.27
CA LEU A 179 18.02 6.93 -19.44
C LEU A 179 18.70 8.26 -19.12
N ILE A 180 18.45 8.86 -17.96
CA ILE A 180 19.10 10.09 -17.53
C ILE A 180 20.61 9.88 -17.40
N ALA A 181 21.04 8.87 -16.66
CA ALA A 181 22.45 8.61 -16.42
C ALA A 181 23.21 8.33 -17.71
N SER A 182 22.69 7.47 -18.57
CA SER A 182 23.33 7.15 -19.84
C SER A 182 23.41 8.36 -20.79
N HIS A 183 22.40 9.22 -20.78
CA HIS A 183 22.44 10.45 -21.58
C HIS A 183 23.55 11.39 -21.13
N TYR A 184 23.64 11.66 -19.81
CA TYR A 184 24.62 12.61 -19.28
C TYR A 184 26.06 12.07 -19.32
N LEU A 185 26.23 10.75 -19.29
CA LEU A 185 27.55 10.11 -19.33
C LEU A 185 28.05 9.76 -20.76
N GLY A 186 27.23 10.03 -21.78
CA GLY A 186 27.69 10.03 -23.17
C GLY A 186 27.58 8.70 -23.89
N GLU A 187 26.78 7.74 -23.42
CA GLU A 187 26.57 6.44 -24.10
C GLU A 187 25.81 6.54 -25.43
N PHE A 188 25.10 7.64 -25.67
CA PHE A 188 24.24 7.77 -26.84
C PHE A 188 24.91 8.57 -27.96
N SER A 189 25.28 7.89 -29.04
CA SER A 189 25.70 8.48 -30.29
C SER A 189 24.53 9.14 -31.09
N ALA A 190 23.31 9.12 -30.53
CA ALA A 190 22.14 9.68 -31.20
C ALA A 190 22.20 11.22 -31.27
N PRO A 191 21.71 11.85 -32.35
CA PRO A 191 21.69 13.31 -32.48
C PRO A 191 20.96 13.92 -31.29
N GLY A 192 21.71 14.73 -30.51
CA GLY A 192 21.34 15.15 -29.17
C GLY A 192 20.04 15.95 -29.00
N PHE A 193 19.33 16.26 -30.09
CA PHE A 193 18.10 17.05 -30.03
C PHE A 193 16.87 16.21 -29.67
N ALA A 194 16.63 15.10 -30.37
CA ALA A 194 15.43 14.29 -30.15
C ALA A 194 15.46 13.60 -28.78
N VAL A 195 16.63 13.09 -28.36
CA VAL A 195 16.85 12.49 -27.05
C VAL A 195 16.71 13.56 -25.94
N ARG A 196 17.32 14.74 -26.11
CA ARG A 196 17.23 15.83 -25.11
C ARG A 196 15.82 16.37 -24.93
N SER A 197 15.06 16.51 -26.00
CA SER A 197 13.66 16.97 -25.94
C SER A 197 12.79 16.02 -25.14
N ARG A 198 12.88 14.70 -25.42
CA ARG A 198 12.13 13.68 -24.70
C ARG A 198 12.60 13.53 -23.25
N LEU A 199 13.90 13.49 -23.04
CA LEU A 199 14.43 13.38 -21.67
C LEU A 199 13.98 14.57 -20.81
N ARG A 200 13.89 15.78 -21.37
CA ARG A 200 13.34 16.95 -20.66
C ARG A 200 11.88 16.71 -20.28
N SER A 201 11.05 16.22 -21.20
CA SER A 201 9.64 15.90 -20.91
C SER A 201 9.53 14.83 -19.82
N VAL A 202 10.37 13.81 -19.88
CA VAL A 202 10.44 12.73 -18.89
C VAL A 202 10.86 13.24 -17.51
N VAL A 203 11.93 14.05 -17.44
CA VAL A 203 12.41 14.64 -16.18
C VAL A 203 11.36 15.58 -15.59
N THR A 204 10.71 16.37 -16.44
CA THR A 204 9.63 17.26 -16.03
C THR A 204 8.44 16.47 -15.49
N PHE A 205 8.02 15.42 -16.19
CA PHE A 205 6.95 14.52 -15.73
C PHE A 205 7.30 13.83 -14.40
N ALA A 206 8.51 13.29 -14.28
CA ALA A 206 8.98 12.68 -13.04
C ALA A 206 8.99 13.69 -11.87
N GLY A 207 9.44 14.93 -12.13
CA GLY A 207 9.41 16.02 -11.17
C GLY A 207 7.98 16.36 -10.73
N TYR A 208 7.04 16.47 -11.67
CA TYR A 208 5.62 16.68 -11.34
C TYR A 208 5.01 15.52 -10.56
N ALA A 209 5.32 14.27 -10.93
CA ALA A 209 4.81 13.10 -10.22
C ALA A 209 5.29 13.05 -8.77
N LEU A 210 6.58 13.36 -8.52
CA LEU A 210 7.14 13.45 -7.17
C LEU A 210 6.54 14.61 -6.37
N LEU A 211 6.38 15.79 -6.99
CA LEU A 211 5.77 16.94 -6.35
C LEU A 211 4.30 16.69 -6.00
N PHE A 212 3.53 16.14 -6.94
CA PHE A 212 2.14 15.76 -6.71
C PHE A 212 2.04 14.74 -5.58
N GLY A 213 2.91 13.74 -5.55
CA GLY A 213 2.96 12.75 -4.48
C GLY A 213 3.30 13.35 -3.12
N ALA A 214 4.21 14.33 -3.08
CA ALA A 214 4.55 15.03 -1.84
C ALA A 214 3.37 15.87 -1.29
N VAL A 215 2.61 16.49 -2.18
CA VAL A 215 1.46 17.34 -1.80
C VAL A 215 0.22 16.51 -1.46
N SER A 216 -0.10 15.50 -2.28
CA SER A 216 -1.33 14.71 -2.12
C SER A 216 -1.23 13.63 -1.02
N GLY A 217 -0.03 13.18 -0.71
CA GLY A 217 0.21 12.03 0.18
C GLY A 217 -0.32 10.68 -0.35
N ARG A 218 -0.89 10.68 -1.56
CA ARG A 218 -1.56 9.50 -2.16
C ARG A 218 -0.65 8.63 -3.03
N THR A 219 0.58 9.07 -3.29
CA THR A 219 1.55 8.30 -4.09
C THR A 219 2.75 7.89 -3.24
N ASP A 220 3.35 6.77 -3.59
CA ASP A 220 4.52 6.23 -2.89
C ASP A 220 5.81 6.85 -3.44
N ASN A 221 6.13 8.06 -2.98
CA ASN A 221 7.36 8.75 -3.37
C ASN A 221 8.64 8.00 -2.96
N ALA A 222 8.59 7.20 -1.90
CA ALA A 222 9.74 6.41 -1.50
C ALA A 222 10.06 5.34 -2.56
N ALA A 223 9.03 4.67 -3.09
CA ALA A 223 9.17 3.75 -4.21
C ALA A 223 9.70 4.46 -5.47
N HIS A 224 9.17 5.65 -5.81
CA HIS A 224 9.66 6.44 -6.95
C HIS A 224 11.15 6.78 -6.83
N ILE A 225 11.58 7.26 -5.66
CA ILE A 225 12.98 7.61 -5.39
C ILE A 225 13.86 6.36 -5.43
N GLY A 226 13.44 5.26 -4.81
CA GLY A 226 14.19 3.99 -4.82
C GLY A 226 14.41 3.46 -6.24
N GLY A 227 13.37 3.49 -7.07
CA GLY A 227 13.47 3.12 -8.49
C GLY A 227 14.40 4.04 -9.26
N LEU A 228 14.22 5.36 -9.14
CA LEU A 228 15.04 6.37 -9.82
C LEU A 228 16.53 6.21 -9.49
N VAL A 229 16.88 6.10 -8.22
CA VAL A 229 18.26 5.95 -7.76
C VAL A 229 18.89 4.66 -8.31
N THR A 230 18.14 3.55 -8.24
CA THR A 230 18.62 2.27 -8.79
C THR A 230 18.83 2.36 -10.30
N GLY A 231 17.92 2.99 -11.03
CA GLY A 231 18.06 3.23 -12.46
C GLY A 231 19.25 4.13 -12.81
N LEU A 232 19.46 5.22 -12.06
CA LEU A 232 20.64 6.08 -12.22
C LEU A 232 21.94 5.29 -12.05
N ILE A 233 22.02 4.39 -11.05
CA ILE A 233 23.18 3.51 -10.84
C ILE A 233 23.36 2.57 -12.03
N PHE A 234 22.29 1.93 -12.51
CA PHE A 234 22.35 1.06 -13.68
C PHE A 234 22.89 1.79 -14.90
N GLY A 235 22.27 2.92 -15.26
CA GLY A 235 22.65 3.73 -16.41
C GLY A 235 24.11 4.21 -16.32
N ALA A 236 24.55 4.64 -15.13
CA ALA A 236 25.92 5.09 -14.92
C ALA A 236 26.95 3.97 -15.05
N LEU A 237 26.66 2.79 -14.52
CA LEU A 237 27.54 1.62 -14.61
C LEU A 237 27.62 1.08 -16.04
N ILE A 238 26.49 1.04 -16.76
CA ILE A 238 26.46 0.63 -18.16
C ILE A 238 27.23 1.62 -19.03
N ALA A 239 27.00 2.93 -18.87
CA ALA A 239 27.66 3.96 -19.67
C ALA A 239 29.17 3.96 -19.50
N ARG A 240 29.69 3.65 -18.31
CA ARG A 240 31.14 3.66 -18.03
C ARG A 240 31.81 2.32 -18.18
N GLY A 241 31.11 1.23 -17.82
CA GLY A 241 31.71 -0.11 -17.76
C GLY A 241 31.37 -1.03 -18.93
N ALA A 242 30.28 -0.72 -19.67
CA ALA A 242 29.77 -1.54 -20.75
C ALA A 242 29.14 -0.70 -21.87
N PRO A 243 29.86 0.32 -22.42
CA PRO A 243 29.30 1.23 -23.42
C PRO A 243 28.96 0.54 -24.74
N GLU A 244 29.76 -0.46 -25.12
CA GLU A 244 29.46 -1.31 -26.28
C GLU A 244 28.43 -2.37 -25.90
N ARG A 245 27.66 -2.87 -26.87
CA ARG A 245 26.60 -3.86 -26.60
C ARG A 245 27.13 -5.24 -26.21
N ASP A 246 28.34 -5.32 -25.66
CA ASP A 246 28.93 -6.55 -25.17
C ASP A 246 28.13 -7.14 -24.01
N ALA A 247 27.72 -8.39 -24.18
CA ALA A 247 26.84 -9.06 -23.22
C ALA A 247 27.50 -9.25 -21.84
N LEU A 248 28.76 -9.62 -21.80
CA LEU A 248 29.45 -10.02 -20.56
C LEU A 248 29.58 -8.86 -19.56
N PRO A 249 30.06 -7.65 -19.91
CA PRO A 249 30.11 -6.53 -18.98
C PRO A 249 28.73 -6.11 -18.49
N ARG A 250 27.70 -6.15 -19.34
CA ARG A 250 26.33 -5.83 -18.96
C ARG A 250 25.74 -6.85 -17.98
N ILE A 251 26.03 -8.14 -18.19
CA ILE A 251 25.64 -9.20 -17.23
C ILE A 251 26.31 -8.95 -15.87
N VAL A 252 27.60 -8.59 -15.84
CA VAL A 252 28.29 -8.27 -14.59
C VAL A 252 27.63 -7.09 -13.87
N VAL A 253 27.27 -6.02 -14.58
CA VAL A 253 26.54 -4.87 -13.98
C VAL A 253 25.21 -5.32 -13.40
N VAL A 254 24.43 -6.10 -14.14
CA VAL A 254 23.13 -6.62 -13.68
C VAL A 254 23.29 -7.46 -12.41
N LEU A 255 24.27 -8.36 -12.39
CA LEU A 255 24.56 -9.21 -11.24
C LEU A 255 25.01 -8.38 -10.02
N CYS A 256 25.90 -7.40 -10.21
CA CYS A 256 26.37 -6.53 -9.12
C CYS A 256 25.22 -5.74 -8.50
N VAL A 257 24.38 -5.08 -9.31
CA VAL A 257 23.23 -4.30 -8.81
C VAL A 257 22.22 -5.24 -8.16
N GLY A 258 21.93 -6.39 -8.77
CA GLY A 258 21.06 -7.42 -8.20
C GLY A 258 21.55 -7.91 -6.84
N LEU A 259 22.83 -8.19 -6.67
CA LEU A 259 23.43 -8.59 -5.39
C LEU A 259 23.30 -7.48 -4.32
N VAL A 260 23.50 -6.22 -4.69
CA VAL A 260 23.30 -5.09 -3.76
C VAL A 260 21.84 -5.02 -3.31
N VAL A 261 20.88 -5.15 -4.23
CA VAL A 261 19.45 -5.15 -3.91
C VAL A 261 19.06 -6.35 -3.03
N LEU A 262 19.60 -7.54 -3.30
CA LEU A 262 19.40 -8.72 -2.45
C LEU A 262 20.02 -8.54 -1.06
N GLY A 263 21.21 -7.93 -0.98
CA GLY A 263 21.83 -7.57 0.31
C GLY A 263 21.00 -6.58 1.10
N ALA A 264 20.45 -5.58 0.42
CA ALA A 264 19.51 -4.62 1.03
C ALA A 264 18.23 -5.31 1.53
N ALA A 265 17.67 -6.25 0.76
CA ALA A 265 16.53 -7.05 1.16
C ALA A 265 16.82 -7.88 2.42
N ALA A 266 17.95 -8.58 2.45
CA ALA A 266 18.38 -9.38 3.60
C ALA A 266 18.64 -8.51 4.84
N TRP A 267 19.26 -7.35 4.67
CA TRP A 267 19.45 -6.38 5.75
C TRP A 267 18.12 -5.86 6.29
N LEU A 268 17.20 -5.49 5.39
CA LEU A 268 15.88 -4.97 5.77
C LEU A 268 15.05 -6.04 6.49
N HIS A 269 15.03 -7.27 5.99
CA HIS A 269 14.41 -8.42 6.66
C HIS A 269 14.92 -8.56 8.11
N ARG A 270 16.25 -8.50 8.30
CA ARG A 270 16.86 -8.66 9.63
C ARG A 270 16.56 -7.47 10.56
N SER A 271 16.64 -6.25 10.04
CA SER A 271 16.44 -5.03 10.83
C SER A 271 14.97 -4.74 11.16
N ARG A 272 14.05 -5.35 10.43
CA ARG A 272 12.59 -5.17 10.57
C ARG A 272 11.86 -6.45 10.97
N SER A 273 12.58 -7.47 11.48
CA SER A 273 11.99 -8.74 11.88
C SER A 273 10.93 -8.62 12.99
N TYR A 274 10.98 -7.53 13.78
CA TYR A 274 9.91 -7.22 14.74
C TYR A 274 8.52 -7.10 14.10
N LEU A 275 8.43 -6.63 12.84
CA LEU A 275 7.17 -6.56 12.09
C LEU A 275 6.62 -7.95 11.75
N ILE A 276 7.53 -8.88 11.41
CA ILE A 276 7.19 -10.26 11.08
C ILE A 276 6.63 -10.96 12.32
N HIS A 277 7.33 -10.79 13.45
CA HIS A 277 6.90 -11.37 14.72
C HIS A 277 5.55 -10.80 15.17
N ALA A 278 5.33 -9.47 15.04
CA ALA A 278 4.03 -8.89 15.38
C ALA A 278 2.90 -9.44 14.50
N GLN A 279 3.09 -9.45 13.18
CA GLN A 279 2.09 -9.96 12.24
C GLN A 279 1.78 -11.46 12.48
N ARG A 280 2.80 -12.27 12.74
CA ARG A 280 2.60 -13.69 13.06
C ARG A 280 1.91 -13.87 14.39
N GLY A 281 2.27 -13.07 15.39
CA GLY A 281 1.65 -13.09 16.70
C GLY A 281 0.16 -12.75 16.63
N ASP A 282 -0.21 -11.66 15.95
CA ASP A 282 -1.60 -11.28 15.75
C ASP A 282 -2.39 -12.37 14.99
N ALA A 283 -1.80 -12.98 13.96
CA ALA A 283 -2.42 -14.07 13.24
C ALA A 283 -2.70 -15.29 14.13
N LEU A 284 -1.74 -15.66 14.99
CA LEU A 284 -1.89 -16.78 15.93
C LEU A 284 -2.97 -16.52 17.00
N VAL A 285 -3.05 -15.29 17.51
CA VAL A 285 -4.13 -14.89 18.43
C VAL A 285 -5.50 -15.05 17.74
N ASN A 286 -5.64 -14.54 16.52
CA ASN A 286 -6.86 -14.68 15.73
C ASN A 286 -7.21 -16.14 15.38
N GLU A 287 -6.21 -17.04 15.32
CA GLU A 287 -6.41 -18.49 15.18
C GLU A 287 -6.74 -19.20 16.49
N ASN A 288 -7.05 -18.45 17.56
CA ASN A 288 -7.31 -18.98 18.90
C ASN A 288 -6.11 -19.75 19.51
N LYS A 289 -4.88 -19.25 19.23
CA LYS A 289 -3.61 -19.76 19.79
C LYS A 289 -2.88 -18.66 20.58
N PRO A 290 -3.47 -18.17 21.69
CA PRO A 290 -2.95 -16.98 22.38
C PRO A 290 -1.56 -17.19 23.03
N ASP A 291 -1.20 -18.42 23.41
CA ASP A 291 0.13 -18.70 23.96
C ASP A 291 1.25 -18.55 22.92
N GLU A 292 1.05 -19.11 21.73
CA GLU A 292 2.00 -18.98 20.64
C GLU A 292 2.05 -17.55 20.13
N GLY A 293 0.88 -16.89 20.04
CA GLY A 293 0.76 -15.49 19.65
C GLY A 293 1.50 -14.56 20.62
N ALA A 294 1.31 -14.73 21.92
CA ALA A 294 2.01 -13.96 22.95
C ALA A 294 3.54 -14.12 22.85
N ALA A 295 4.03 -15.34 22.59
CA ALA A 295 5.46 -15.58 22.43
C ALA A 295 6.06 -14.79 21.25
N GLU A 296 5.38 -14.78 20.10
CA GLU A 296 5.80 -14.03 18.91
C GLU A 296 5.74 -12.50 19.17
N LEU A 297 4.67 -12.00 19.80
CA LEU A 297 4.52 -10.58 20.13
C LEU A 297 5.60 -10.10 21.12
N GLN A 298 5.97 -10.93 22.08
CA GLN A 298 7.10 -10.66 22.98
C GLN A 298 8.43 -10.61 22.22
N LEU A 299 8.64 -11.45 21.17
CA LEU A 299 9.81 -11.35 20.30
C LEU A 299 9.86 -10.01 19.58
N SER A 300 8.72 -9.54 19.08
CA SER A 300 8.59 -8.22 18.47
C SER A 300 8.98 -7.11 19.46
N ILE A 301 8.43 -7.11 20.66
CA ILE A 301 8.69 -6.12 21.71
C ILE A 301 10.16 -6.15 22.16
N ARG A 302 10.79 -7.33 22.27
CA ARG A 302 12.22 -7.43 22.60
C ARG A 302 13.10 -6.74 21.57
N GLN A 303 12.72 -6.78 20.27
CA GLN A 303 13.46 -6.12 19.20
C GLN A 303 13.14 -4.63 19.11
N ARG A 304 11.90 -4.26 19.39
CA ARG A 304 11.42 -2.88 19.37
C ARG A 304 10.46 -2.60 20.53
N PRO A 305 10.99 -2.14 21.66
CA PRO A 305 10.23 -1.94 22.91
C PRO A 305 9.14 -0.85 22.85
N ASP A 306 9.10 -0.05 21.81
CA ASP A 306 8.11 1.01 21.59
C ASP A 306 7.17 0.69 20.39
N TYR A 307 7.15 -0.56 19.94
CA TYR A 307 6.28 -0.95 18.83
C TYR A 307 4.86 -1.20 19.31
N LEU A 308 4.04 -0.16 19.24
CA LEU A 308 2.67 -0.10 19.74
C LEU A 308 1.79 -1.29 19.28
N PRO A 309 1.77 -1.71 17.98
CA PRO A 309 0.92 -2.84 17.61
C PRO A 309 1.26 -4.14 18.35
N ALA A 310 2.53 -4.39 18.67
CA ALA A 310 2.91 -5.60 19.39
C ALA A 310 2.43 -5.59 20.86
N HIS A 311 2.45 -4.44 21.53
CA HIS A 311 1.87 -4.28 22.86
C HIS A 311 0.35 -4.49 22.85
N PHE A 312 -0.32 -3.92 21.84
CA PHE A 312 -1.76 -4.04 21.68
C PHE A 312 -2.19 -5.49 21.41
N GLY A 313 -1.52 -6.18 20.47
CA GLY A 313 -1.75 -7.60 20.21
C GLY A 313 -1.44 -8.50 21.42
N LEU A 314 -0.39 -8.18 22.20
CA LEU A 314 -0.05 -8.92 23.40
C LEU A 314 -1.10 -8.74 24.49
N ALA A 315 -1.70 -7.55 24.61
CA ALA A 315 -2.82 -7.32 25.51
C ALA A 315 -4.02 -8.20 25.15
N HIS A 316 -4.36 -8.31 23.85
CA HIS A 316 -5.38 -9.25 23.37
C HIS A 316 -5.06 -10.70 23.75
N ALA A 317 -3.83 -11.16 23.49
CA ALA A 317 -3.41 -12.51 23.85
C ALA A 317 -3.57 -12.78 25.34
N TYR A 318 -3.22 -11.83 26.20
CA TYR A 318 -3.40 -11.94 27.64
C TYR A 318 -4.86 -11.90 28.07
N PHE A 319 -5.67 -11.07 27.43
CA PHE A 319 -7.11 -11.00 27.68
C PHE A 319 -7.80 -12.34 27.37
N ASP A 320 -7.51 -12.94 26.23
CA ASP A 320 -8.05 -14.25 25.83
C ASP A 320 -7.65 -15.39 26.80
N LYS A 321 -6.48 -15.26 27.41
CA LYS A 321 -6.01 -16.17 28.47
C LYS A 321 -6.59 -15.88 29.85
N GLY A 322 -7.40 -14.82 30.02
CA GLY A 322 -7.88 -14.38 31.32
C GLY A 322 -6.80 -13.75 32.22
N GLN A 323 -5.65 -13.42 31.67
CA GLN A 323 -4.52 -12.76 32.36
C GLN A 323 -4.73 -11.23 32.37
N PHE A 324 -5.76 -10.79 33.08
CA PHE A 324 -6.24 -9.39 33.01
C PHE A 324 -5.23 -8.38 33.55
N SER A 325 -4.38 -8.75 34.53
CA SER A 325 -3.36 -7.84 35.05
C SER A 325 -2.24 -7.58 34.04
N GLU A 326 -1.84 -8.60 33.28
CA GLU A 326 -0.86 -8.50 32.23
C GLU A 326 -1.43 -7.73 31.03
N ALA A 327 -2.70 -7.96 30.66
CA ALA A 327 -3.39 -7.19 29.64
C ALA A 327 -3.49 -5.70 30.01
N GLU A 328 -3.84 -5.37 31.26
CA GLU A 328 -3.84 -4.00 31.79
C GLU A 328 -2.48 -3.32 31.63
N ALA A 329 -1.39 -4.03 31.96
CA ALA A 329 -0.04 -3.47 31.85
C ALA A 329 0.32 -3.12 30.38
N GLU A 330 0.00 -4.00 29.45
CA GLU A 330 0.29 -3.78 28.03
C GLU A 330 -0.60 -2.67 27.43
N LEU A 331 -1.89 -2.61 27.78
CA LEU A 331 -2.80 -1.53 27.35
C LEU A 331 -2.36 -0.16 27.88
N ASN A 332 -1.94 -0.11 29.14
CA ASN A 332 -1.36 1.11 29.71
C ASN A 332 -0.08 1.51 28.96
N ARG A 333 0.73 0.53 28.51
CA ARG A 333 1.90 0.84 27.69
C ARG A 333 1.51 1.43 26.34
N VAL A 334 0.45 0.89 25.68
CA VAL A 334 -0.12 1.47 24.46
C VAL A 334 -0.55 2.91 24.68
N LEU A 335 -1.28 3.19 25.77
CA LEU A 335 -1.77 4.53 26.09
C LEU A 335 -0.64 5.50 26.49
N GLN A 336 0.46 5.02 27.04
CA GLN A 336 1.66 5.84 27.24
C GLN A 336 2.31 6.24 25.92
N LEU A 337 2.37 5.33 24.96
CA LEU A 337 2.93 5.58 23.62
C LEU A 337 1.99 6.46 22.77
N GLN A 338 0.70 6.23 22.87
CA GLN A 338 -0.34 6.96 22.14
C GLN A 338 -1.58 7.19 23.02
N PRO A 339 -1.66 8.31 23.74
CA PRO A 339 -2.77 8.61 24.65
C PRO A 339 -4.16 8.66 24.00
N SER A 340 -4.22 8.91 22.69
CA SER A 340 -5.45 8.97 21.90
C SER A 340 -5.87 7.64 21.29
N HIS A 341 -5.26 6.50 21.66
CA HIS A 341 -5.58 5.20 21.07
C HIS A 341 -6.91 4.67 21.61
N ALA A 342 -8.01 4.91 20.85
CA ALA A 342 -9.37 4.59 21.27
C ALA A 342 -9.57 3.10 21.56
N GLY A 343 -9.06 2.20 20.69
CA GLY A 343 -9.15 0.76 20.90
C GLY A 343 -8.52 0.29 22.21
N ALA A 344 -7.32 0.79 22.54
CA ALA A 344 -6.66 0.42 23.80
C ALA A 344 -7.44 0.90 25.03
N ARG A 345 -8.04 2.08 24.95
CA ARG A 345 -8.87 2.63 26.01
C ARG A 345 -10.16 1.81 26.20
N TYR A 346 -10.82 1.43 25.10
CA TYR A 346 -11.97 0.54 25.16
C TYR A 346 -11.64 -0.80 25.81
N GLU A 347 -10.56 -1.44 25.37
CA GLU A 347 -10.14 -2.74 25.91
C GLU A 347 -9.70 -2.65 27.38
N LEU A 348 -9.05 -1.55 27.78
CA LEU A 348 -8.73 -1.33 29.18
C LEU A 348 -9.99 -1.24 30.03
N GLY A 349 -11.04 -0.55 29.55
CA GLY A 349 -12.35 -0.54 30.17
C GLY A 349 -12.95 -1.95 30.29
N MET A 350 -12.82 -2.78 29.25
CA MET A 350 -13.28 -4.17 29.27
C MET A 350 -12.47 -5.02 30.29
N VAL A 351 -11.15 -4.84 30.33
CA VAL A 351 -10.30 -5.48 31.35
C VAL A 351 -10.77 -5.14 32.76
N TYR A 352 -11.04 -3.85 33.04
CA TYR A 352 -11.55 -3.41 34.33
C TYR A 352 -12.92 -4.02 34.67
N LEU A 353 -13.83 -4.18 33.70
CA LEU A 353 -15.11 -4.90 33.89
C LEU A 353 -14.88 -6.34 34.33
N HIS A 354 -13.96 -7.07 33.69
CA HIS A 354 -13.63 -8.45 34.05
C HIS A 354 -12.99 -8.54 35.44
N GLN A 355 -12.23 -7.53 35.86
CA GLN A 355 -11.67 -7.42 37.20
C GLN A 355 -12.68 -6.91 38.24
N ARG A 356 -13.94 -6.63 37.88
CA ARG A 356 -14.96 -6.01 38.74
C ARG A 356 -14.62 -4.59 39.20
N ARG A 357 -13.76 -3.90 38.54
CA ARG A 357 -13.34 -2.50 38.78
C ARG A 357 -14.24 -1.54 37.97
N ILE A 358 -15.54 -1.51 38.33
CA ILE A 358 -16.58 -0.89 37.49
C ILE A 358 -16.38 0.62 37.35
N ALA A 359 -15.96 1.31 38.44
CA ALA A 359 -15.74 2.76 38.41
C ALA A 359 -14.62 3.16 37.43
N GLU A 360 -13.55 2.37 37.38
CA GLU A 360 -12.44 2.60 36.46
C GLU A 360 -12.84 2.31 35.01
N ALA A 361 -13.60 1.24 34.76
CA ALA A 361 -14.18 0.94 33.46
C ALA A 361 -15.03 2.12 32.93
N LYS A 362 -15.94 2.66 33.75
CA LYS A 362 -16.74 3.84 33.41
C LYS A 362 -15.88 5.05 33.08
N GLY A 363 -14.78 5.22 33.81
CA GLY A 363 -13.81 6.29 33.53
C GLY A 363 -13.26 6.21 32.12
N GLU A 364 -12.81 5.02 31.70
CA GLU A 364 -12.24 4.82 30.36
C GLU A 364 -13.29 5.03 29.24
N PHE A 365 -14.50 4.49 29.39
CA PHE A 365 -15.56 4.69 28.40
C PHE A 365 -16.05 6.15 28.33
N THR A 366 -16.11 6.83 29.48
CA THR A 366 -16.47 8.26 29.50
C THR A 366 -15.40 9.12 28.81
N GLU A 367 -14.12 8.78 28.97
CA GLU A 367 -13.06 9.50 28.27
C GLU A 367 -13.10 9.28 26.75
N LEU A 368 -13.52 8.11 26.27
CA LEU A 368 -13.80 7.89 24.85
C LEU A 368 -14.92 8.80 24.37
N LEU A 369 -16.07 8.86 25.09
CA LEU A 369 -17.20 9.73 24.75
C LEU A 369 -16.87 11.22 24.83
N ARG A 370 -15.87 11.61 25.62
CA ARG A 370 -15.36 12.98 25.64
C ARG A 370 -14.67 13.34 24.32
N THR A 371 -14.04 12.36 23.66
CA THR A 371 -13.33 12.54 22.40
C THR A 371 -14.28 12.41 21.21
N ASP A 372 -15.12 11.38 21.22
CA ASP A 372 -16.18 11.17 20.23
C ASP A 372 -17.50 10.81 20.94
N LYS A 373 -18.43 11.74 20.94
CA LYS A 373 -19.74 11.56 21.59
C LYS A 373 -20.64 10.50 20.95
N ASN A 374 -20.29 10.06 19.75
CA ASN A 374 -21.04 9.06 19.00
C ASN A 374 -20.25 7.75 18.86
N ASP A 375 -19.27 7.49 19.72
CA ASP A 375 -18.54 6.23 19.72
C ASP A 375 -19.44 5.09 20.21
N ALA A 376 -19.88 4.23 19.30
CA ALA A 376 -20.79 3.11 19.60
C ALA A 376 -20.17 2.09 20.58
N TYR A 377 -18.86 1.86 20.50
CA TYR A 377 -18.16 0.96 21.43
C TYR A 377 -18.11 1.53 22.84
N ALA A 378 -17.91 2.84 22.96
CA ALA A 378 -17.88 3.51 24.26
C ALA A 378 -19.27 3.50 24.92
N HIS A 379 -20.35 3.74 24.17
CA HIS A 379 -21.71 3.59 24.66
C HIS A 379 -22.01 2.15 25.09
N PHE A 380 -21.61 1.17 24.27
CA PHE A 380 -21.78 -0.23 24.61
C PHE A 380 -21.02 -0.63 25.86
N GLY A 381 -19.76 -0.21 26.01
CA GLY A 381 -18.95 -0.43 27.19
C GLY A 381 -19.53 0.20 28.45
N LEU A 382 -20.04 1.44 28.34
CA LEU A 382 -20.71 2.14 29.44
C LEU A 382 -22.01 1.44 29.83
N GLY A 383 -22.79 0.96 28.86
CA GLY A 383 -23.97 0.12 29.09
C GLY A 383 -23.62 -1.15 29.88
N MET A 384 -22.52 -1.84 29.51
CA MET A 384 -22.03 -3.02 30.26
C MET A 384 -21.62 -2.67 31.70
N ALA A 385 -20.98 -1.54 31.91
CA ALA A 385 -20.59 -1.07 33.24
C ALA A 385 -21.82 -0.77 34.10
N LEU A 386 -22.82 -0.08 33.53
CA LEU A 386 -24.08 0.21 34.21
C LEU A 386 -24.90 -1.04 34.51
N ALA A 387 -24.91 -2.00 33.59
CA ALA A 387 -25.54 -3.31 33.84
C ALA A 387 -24.88 -4.08 35.00
N ALA A 388 -23.55 -3.97 35.12
CA ALA A 388 -22.80 -4.56 36.22
C ALA A 388 -23.05 -3.85 37.58
N GLU A 389 -23.52 -2.61 37.57
CA GLU A 389 -24.01 -1.86 38.73
C GLU A 389 -25.53 -2.09 39.01
N GLU A 390 -26.17 -3.00 38.26
CA GLU A 390 -27.61 -3.27 38.31
C GLU A 390 -28.48 -2.04 37.91
N ASN A 391 -27.87 -1.05 37.28
CA ASN A 391 -28.58 0.11 36.70
C ASN A 391 -29.13 -0.26 35.30
N HIS A 392 -30.17 -1.12 35.29
CA HIS A 392 -30.73 -1.69 34.07
C HIS A 392 -31.32 -0.60 33.13
N GLN A 393 -31.93 0.44 33.67
CA GLN A 393 -32.49 1.53 32.85
C GLN A 393 -31.38 2.33 32.16
N GLY A 394 -30.30 2.71 32.87
CA GLY A 394 -29.18 3.41 32.29
C GLY A 394 -28.43 2.54 31.29
N ALA A 395 -28.26 1.24 31.58
CA ALA A 395 -27.64 0.29 30.65
C ALA A 395 -28.43 0.18 29.34
N LEU A 396 -29.77 0.09 29.43
CA LEU A 396 -30.65 0.02 28.27
C LEU A 396 -30.52 1.25 27.37
N GLU A 397 -30.46 2.46 27.95
CA GLU A 397 -30.30 3.71 27.22
C GLU A 397 -28.98 3.75 26.46
N GLU A 398 -27.89 3.34 27.09
CA GLU A 398 -26.58 3.29 26.48
C GLU A 398 -26.48 2.24 25.36
N PHE A 399 -27.02 1.05 25.54
CA PHE A 399 -27.07 0.02 24.50
C PHE A 399 -27.94 0.46 23.30
N LYS A 400 -29.08 1.12 23.53
CA LYS A 400 -29.91 1.68 22.47
C LYS A 400 -29.15 2.79 21.69
N THR A 401 -28.40 3.62 22.38
CA THR A 401 -27.54 4.62 21.74
C THR A 401 -26.48 3.98 20.88
N ALA A 402 -25.81 2.93 21.37
CA ALA A 402 -24.83 2.17 20.58
C ALA A 402 -25.45 1.59 19.29
N ALA A 403 -26.64 0.94 19.40
CA ALA A 403 -27.35 0.37 18.25
C ALA A 403 -27.86 1.43 17.26
N GLN A 404 -28.22 2.63 17.71
CA GLN A 404 -28.62 3.74 16.84
C GLN A 404 -27.44 4.35 16.10
N THR A 405 -26.29 4.44 16.77
CA THR A 405 -25.06 4.99 16.19
C THR A 405 -24.45 4.06 15.18
N GLN A 406 -24.46 2.76 15.47
CA GLN A 406 -23.95 1.71 14.60
C GLN A 406 -24.99 0.56 14.48
N PRO A 407 -25.90 0.62 13.48
CA PRO A 407 -27.00 -0.34 13.34
C PRO A 407 -26.56 -1.82 13.11
N ASP A 408 -25.33 -2.03 12.64
CA ASP A 408 -24.72 -3.34 12.43
C ASP A 408 -23.89 -3.85 13.63
N PHE A 409 -24.06 -3.23 14.80
CA PHE A 409 -23.38 -3.68 16.02
C PHE A 409 -23.98 -5.00 16.54
N SER A 410 -23.32 -6.10 16.22
CA SER A 410 -23.84 -7.46 16.34
C SER A 410 -24.30 -7.91 17.74
N SER A 411 -23.83 -7.26 18.81
CA SER A 411 -24.18 -7.66 20.18
C SER A 411 -25.17 -6.72 20.86
N ALA A 412 -25.55 -5.62 20.22
CA ALA A 412 -26.34 -4.58 20.88
C ALA A 412 -27.77 -5.04 21.18
N PHE A 413 -28.45 -5.65 20.20
CA PHE A 413 -29.84 -6.08 20.38
C PHE A 413 -29.98 -7.22 21.40
N TYR A 414 -29.01 -8.12 21.48
CA TYR A 414 -28.96 -9.14 22.54
C TYR A 414 -28.87 -8.51 23.93
N LYS A 415 -27.98 -7.51 24.12
CA LYS A 415 -27.83 -6.79 25.40
C LYS A 415 -29.06 -5.96 25.74
N ILE A 416 -29.66 -5.28 24.75
CA ILE A 416 -30.93 -4.55 24.93
C ILE A 416 -32.00 -5.52 25.45
N GLY A 417 -32.23 -6.65 24.79
CA GLY A 417 -33.25 -7.63 25.21
C GLY A 417 -33.01 -8.20 26.59
N LEU A 418 -31.73 -8.41 27.01
CA LEU A 418 -31.41 -8.83 28.37
C LEU A 418 -31.80 -7.76 29.41
N GLU A 419 -31.53 -6.49 29.17
CA GLU A 419 -31.88 -5.43 30.11
C GLU A 419 -33.40 -5.19 30.14
N GLU A 420 -34.10 -5.25 29.01
CA GLU A 420 -35.55 -5.18 28.92
C GLU A 420 -36.25 -6.35 29.70
N THR A 421 -35.67 -7.56 29.61
CA THR A 421 -36.14 -8.72 30.40
C THR A 421 -36.03 -8.45 31.90
N LYS A 422 -34.91 -7.88 32.37
CA LYS A 422 -34.71 -7.52 33.79
C LYS A 422 -35.68 -6.40 34.23
N LEU A 423 -36.03 -5.49 33.32
CA LEU A 423 -37.04 -4.44 33.52
C LEU A 423 -38.47 -4.94 33.35
N LYS A 424 -38.68 -6.24 33.08
CA LYS A 424 -39.99 -6.86 32.81
C LYS A 424 -40.71 -6.33 31.58
N GLN A 425 -39.97 -5.78 30.63
CA GLN A 425 -40.44 -5.30 29.32
C GLN A 425 -40.35 -6.46 28.31
N TYR A 426 -41.15 -7.50 28.54
CA TYR A 426 -40.99 -8.78 27.82
C TYR A 426 -41.34 -8.70 26.34
N ASP A 427 -42.27 -7.84 25.94
CA ASP A 427 -42.68 -7.64 24.54
C ASP A 427 -41.53 -7.04 23.72
N GLU A 428 -40.90 -6.01 24.27
CA GLU A 428 -39.75 -5.32 23.70
C GLU A 428 -38.57 -6.27 23.64
N ALA A 429 -38.27 -6.99 24.71
CA ALA A 429 -37.17 -7.97 24.77
C ALA A 429 -37.31 -9.04 23.69
N ILE A 430 -38.50 -9.63 23.51
CA ILE A 430 -38.80 -10.59 22.46
C ILE A 430 -38.56 -10.01 21.06
N ALA A 431 -38.98 -8.76 20.84
CA ALA A 431 -38.76 -8.08 19.56
C ALA A 431 -37.28 -7.87 19.27
N ASP A 432 -36.49 -7.44 20.26
CA ASP A 432 -35.05 -7.15 20.06
C ASP A 432 -34.21 -8.46 19.98
N PHE A 433 -34.54 -9.52 20.70
CA PHE A 433 -33.94 -10.84 20.48
C PHE A 433 -34.22 -11.41 19.07
N ARG A 434 -35.47 -11.29 18.59
CA ARG A 434 -35.79 -11.67 17.20
C ARG A 434 -35.01 -10.86 16.18
N LYS A 435 -34.84 -9.57 16.41
CA LYS A 435 -34.04 -8.71 15.56
C LYS A 435 -32.55 -9.10 15.54
N GLN A 436 -32.03 -9.56 16.69
CA GLN A 436 -30.70 -10.13 16.78
C GLN A 436 -30.57 -11.37 15.88
N VAL A 437 -31.52 -12.30 15.96
CA VAL A 437 -31.56 -13.52 15.15
C VAL A 437 -31.71 -13.19 13.65
N GLU A 438 -32.62 -12.30 13.29
CA GLU A 438 -32.84 -11.90 11.89
C GLU A 438 -31.59 -11.30 11.22
N ASN A 439 -30.82 -10.50 11.95
CA ASN A 439 -29.68 -9.77 11.40
C ASN A 439 -28.38 -10.58 11.41
N TRP A 440 -28.17 -11.43 12.40
CA TRP A 440 -26.88 -12.14 12.62
C TRP A 440 -27.00 -13.66 12.71
N GLY A 441 -28.20 -14.20 12.57
CA GLY A 441 -28.46 -15.62 12.64
C GLY A 441 -28.69 -16.13 14.07
N ASP A 442 -29.06 -17.41 14.17
CA ASP A 442 -29.35 -18.07 15.42
C ASP A 442 -28.07 -18.35 16.20
N ASP A 443 -28.01 -17.93 17.44
CA ASP A 443 -26.99 -18.36 18.40
C ASP A 443 -27.68 -18.88 19.68
N TYR A 444 -27.06 -19.87 20.33
CA TYR A 444 -27.62 -20.55 21.49
C TYR A 444 -27.97 -19.58 22.64
N ALA A 445 -27.16 -18.54 22.84
CA ALA A 445 -27.39 -17.58 23.92
C ALA A 445 -28.64 -16.72 23.66
N THR A 446 -28.81 -16.25 22.43
CA THR A 446 -29.98 -15.45 22.03
C THR A 446 -31.25 -16.29 22.02
N GLU A 447 -31.22 -17.54 21.52
CA GLU A 447 -32.37 -18.46 21.57
C GLU A 447 -32.80 -18.76 22.99
N THR A 448 -31.84 -19.07 23.89
CA THR A 448 -32.13 -19.31 25.29
C THR A 448 -32.75 -18.06 25.96
N ALA A 449 -32.21 -16.89 25.74
CA ALA A 449 -32.74 -15.65 26.30
C ALA A 449 -34.15 -15.30 25.75
N LEU A 450 -34.40 -15.61 24.48
CA LEU A 450 -35.72 -15.47 23.85
C LEU A 450 -36.74 -16.42 24.48
N ALA A 451 -36.37 -17.69 24.68
CA ALA A 451 -37.21 -18.66 25.35
C ALA A 451 -37.54 -18.26 26.80
N ASP A 452 -36.54 -17.80 27.55
CA ASP A 452 -36.72 -17.27 28.91
C ASP A 452 -37.67 -16.05 28.93
N ALA A 453 -37.59 -15.16 27.95
CA ALA A 453 -38.49 -14.00 27.84
C ALA A 453 -39.94 -14.47 27.53
N TYR A 454 -40.15 -15.45 26.65
CA TYR A 454 -41.46 -16.02 26.41
C TYR A 454 -42.06 -16.70 27.66
N GLN A 455 -41.23 -17.51 28.36
CA GLN A 455 -41.65 -18.13 29.59
C GLN A 455 -42.02 -17.10 30.65
N ALA A 456 -41.24 -16.04 30.85
CA ALA A 456 -41.52 -14.98 31.80
C ALA A 456 -42.78 -14.20 31.46
N LYS A 457 -43.11 -14.07 30.18
CA LYS A 457 -44.40 -13.52 29.71
C LYS A 457 -45.60 -14.43 29.87
N GLY A 458 -45.37 -15.72 30.13
CA GLY A 458 -46.44 -16.75 30.26
C GLY A 458 -46.84 -17.42 28.94
N MET A 459 -46.01 -17.29 27.88
CA MET A 459 -46.25 -17.88 26.55
C MET A 459 -45.50 -19.20 26.37
N LEU A 460 -45.85 -20.19 27.20
CA LEU A 460 -45.18 -21.49 27.25
C LEU A 460 -45.21 -22.32 25.95
N GLY A 461 -46.13 -21.97 25.02
CA GLY A 461 -46.19 -22.68 23.72
C GLY A 461 -45.23 -22.13 22.67
N GLU A 462 -44.56 -20.99 22.92
CA GLU A 462 -43.63 -20.33 22.03
C GLU A 462 -42.18 -20.31 22.61
N ALA A 463 -42.02 -20.69 23.88
CA ALA A 463 -40.76 -20.91 24.55
C ALA A 463 -40.20 -22.31 24.20
#